data_06669364b2992bd788e6661f527bb7de
#
_entry.id   06669364b2992bd788e6661f527bb7de
#
_cell.length_a   1.000
_cell.length_b   1.000
_cell.length_c   1.000
_cell.angle_alpha   90.00
_cell.angle_beta   90.00
_cell.angle_gamma   90.00
#
_symmetry.space_group_name_H-M   'P 1'
#
loop_
_entity.id
_entity.type
_entity.pdbx_description
1 polymer ?
#
loop_
_entity_poly.entity_id
_entity_poly.type
_entity_poly.pdbx_seq_one_letter_code
_entity_poly.pdbx_strand_id
1 'polypeptide(L)'
;VDNLLFYAGISKIVPAFFNVKYYIMFCYSPWSNIDFSPTGVITPCCKFQTKYYNKIHNINQDSIANYATSDFLKQVKTEFTNGKWPVGCERCQIEEQNGIESKRQLDNIRWKDHYQNYKLTENNFITASIAFGNTCNLKCITCGPGSSSKWYNEAKDIYNITVKHHKFFKEDFATDFVNNAPDIIHIDIPGGEPFLSGVLEQKALLNYYILSGQAQNITLHYTTNATVFPDKEWWELWKHFKEIDMQLSIDGVGERYEYIRFPANWVDVNKHIDNYIKKLDLTNFRLSVSHTVSAYNIYYLDEFFTWCNDKGLPNPWLGRVHSPAHMRPSVWPIEVKNKIVTNLKNSKHPDVLNWTNLMENSDDAEYFELFKTKLHEHDAYRKLNFSITFPELAEFV
;
A
#
# COMPACT_ATOMS: atom_id res chain seq x y z
N VAL A 1 18.52 -3.78 -27.89
CA VAL A 1 17.66 -3.82 -29.10
C VAL A 1 16.23 -4.14 -28.68
N ASP A 2 16.00 -4.88 -27.59
CA ASP A 2 14.65 -5.30 -27.15
C ASP A 2 13.82 -4.20 -26.46
N ASN A 3 14.46 -3.13 -26.00
CA ASN A 3 13.74 -1.97 -25.43
C ASN A 3 13.02 -1.09 -26.47
N LEU A 4 13.37 -1.19 -27.75
CA LEU A 4 12.73 -0.39 -28.83
C LEU A 4 11.39 -0.98 -29.31
N LEU A 5 11.19 -2.29 -29.14
CA LEU A 5 9.92 -2.95 -29.52
C LEU A 5 8.78 -2.71 -28.51
N PHE A 6 9.11 -2.47 -27.23
CA PHE A 6 8.14 -2.07 -26.22
C PHE A 6 7.54 -0.68 -26.50
N TYR A 7 8.35 0.24 -27.08
CA TYR A 7 7.93 1.60 -27.44
C TYR A 7 7.05 1.65 -28.71
N ALA A 8 7.15 0.68 -29.59
CA ALA A 8 6.37 0.65 -30.84
C ALA A 8 4.87 0.37 -30.61
N GLY A 9 4.51 -0.30 -29.50
CA GLY A 9 3.11 -0.52 -29.10
C GLY A 9 2.43 0.72 -28.50
N ILE A 10 3.21 1.62 -27.91
CA ILE A 10 2.72 2.83 -27.23
C ILE A 10 2.28 3.90 -28.24
N SER A 11 2.87 3.94 -29.43
CA SER A 11 2.57 4.97 -30.46
C SER A 11 1.11 4.95 -30.97
N LYS A 12 0.37 3.86 -30.77
CA LYS A 12 -1.05 3.74 -31.18
C LYS A 12 -2.04 4.22 -30.12
N ILE A 13 -1.59 4.51 -28.89
CA ILE A 13 -2.43 4.85 -27.73
C ILE A 13 -2.36 6.34 -27.40
N VAL A 14 -1.40 7.06 -27.99
CA VAL A 14 -1.18 8.49 -27.72
C VAL A 14 -2.16 9.31 -28.58
N PRO A 15 -2.99 10.18 -27.99
CA PRO A 15 -3.67 11.20 -28.77
C PRO A 15 -2.63 12.00 -29.60
N ALA A 16 -2.91 12.26 -30.87
CA ALA A 16 -1.99 12.80 -31.87
C ALA A 16 -1.30 14.14 -31.53
N PHE A 17 -1.52 14.67 -30.34
CA PHE A 17 -0.99 15.95 -29.85
C PHE A 17 0.15 15.83 -28.83
N PHE A 18 0.54 14.61 -28.41
CA PHE A 18 1.62 14.46 -27.42
C PHE A 18 2.89 13.90 -28.04
N ASN A 19 4.00 14.63 -27.88
CA ASN A 19 5.34 14.18 -28.22
C ASN A 19 5.69 12.95 -27.35
N VAL A 20 6.31 11.90 -27.92
CA VAL A 20 6.71 10.65 -27.24
C VAL A 20 7.45 10.92 -25.92
N LYS A 21 8.25 11.98 -25.85
CA LYS A 21 8.96 12.40 -24.62
C LYS A 21 8.02 12.82 -23.48
N TYR A 22 6.85 13.38 -23.80
CA TYR A 22 5.84 13.77 -22.81
C TYR A 22 5.11 12.56 -22.22
N TYR A 23 4.88 11.52 -23.02
CA TYR A 23 4.19 10.32 -22.58
C TYR A 23 4.99 9.55 -21.52
N ILE A 24 6.34 9.59 -21.62
CA ILE A 24 7.25 8.93 -20.69
C ILE A 24 7.12 9.50 -19.27
N MET A 25 6.76 10.79 -19.10
CA MET A 25 6.69 11.45 -17.79
C MET A 25 5.26 11.72 -17.28
N PHE A 26 4.23 11.50 -18.11
CA PHE A 26 2.86 11.85 -17.78
C PHE A 26 2.25 10.89 -16.72
N CYS A 27 1.45 11.45 -15.80
CA CYS A 27 0.68 10.72 -14.82
C CYS A 27 -0.79 11.14 -14.86
N TYR A 28 -1.69 10.20 -15.00
CA TYR A 28 -3.14 10.48 -15.00
C TYR A 28 -3.73 10.72 -13.61
N SER A 29 -3.07 10.26 -12.52
CA SER A 29 -3.61 10.35 -11.16
C SER A 29 -4.14 11.74 -10.77
N PRO A 30 -3.49 12.87 -11.12
CA PRO A 30 -4.03 14.19 -10.77
C PRO A 30 -5.41 14.50 -11.36
N TRP A 31 -5.82 13.81 -12.42
CA TRP A 31 -7.14 13.97 -13.03
C TRP A 31 -8.13 12.88 -12.66
N SER A 32 -7.62 11.69 -12.35
CA SER A 32 -8.43 10.45 -12.28
C SER A 32 -8.49 9.82 -10.90
N ASN A 33 -7.62 10.21 -9.99
CA ASN A 33 -7.55 9.65 -8.65
C ASN A 33 -7.66 10.70 -7.56
N ILE A 34 -8.27 10.32 -6.46
CA ILE A 34 -8.32 11.12 -5.23
C ILE A 34 -7.94 10.23 -4.04
N ASP A 35 -6.98 10.68 -3.23
CA ASP A 35 -6.47 9.94 -2.08
C ASP A 35 -6.74 10.71 -0.79
N PHE A 36 -7.23 10.00 0.23
CA PHE A 36 -7.50 10.54 1.55
C PHE A 36 -6.63 9.82 2.58
N SER A 37 -5.71 10.55 3.17
CA SER A 37 -4.89 10.03 4.27
C SER A 37 -5.71 9.79 5.54
N PRO A 38 -5.19 9.04 6.54
CA PRO A 38 -5.84 8.85 7.83
C PRO A 38 -6.17 10.13 8.59
N THR A 39 -5.52 11.24 8.23
CA THR A 39 -5.74 12.57 8.85
C THR A 39 -6.68 13.46 8.03
N GLY A 40 -7.26 12.93 6.95
CA GLY A 40 -8.15 13.65 6.05
C GLY A 40 -7.44 14.52 5.00
N VAL A 41 -6.13 14.48 4.91
CA VAL A 41 -5.38 15.20 3.85
C VAL A 41 -5.73 14.60 2.50
N ILE A 42 -6.04 15.47 1.53
CA ILE A 42 -6.41 15.10 0.17
C ILE A 42 -5.20 15.27 -0.75
N THR A 43 -4.88 14.24 -1.52
CA THR A 43 -3.76 14.24 -2.48
C THR A 43 -4.14 13.57 -3.80
N PRO A 44 -3.35 13.77 -4.88
CA PRO A 44 -3.60 13.08 -6.15
C PRO A 44 -3.35 11.57 -6.07
N CYS A 45 -2.50 11.11 -5.16
CA CYS A 45 -2.22 9.69 -4.93
C CYS A 45 -1.50 9.46 -3.59
N CYS A 46 -1.49 8.23 -3.09
CA CYS A 46 -0.89 7.84 -1.81
C CYS A 46 0.64 8.02 -1.72
N LYS A 47 1.35 8.16 -2.84
CA LYS A 47 2.80 8.43 -2.86
C LYS A 47 3.15 9.92 -2.92
N PHE A 48 2.15 10.81 -3.08
CA PHE A 48 2.37 12.23 -3.21
C PHE A 48 2.88 12.87 -1.91
N GLN A 49 3.93 13.66 -1.99
CA GLN A 49 4.57 14.31 -0.85
C GLN A 49 4.09 15.75 -0.68
N THR A 50 3.31 15.99 0.35
CA THR A 50 2.71 17.32 0.62
C THR A 50 3.68 18.33 1.25
N LYS A 51 4.80 17.86 1.83
CA LYS A 51 5.78 18.71 2.55
C LYS A 51 6.35 19.89 1.74
N TYR A 52 6.22 19.84 0.43
CA TYR A 52 6.71 20.88 -0.48
C TYR A 52 5.68 21.95 -0.84
N TYR A 53 4.45 21.84 -0.30
CA TYR A 53 3.35 22.73 -0.65
C TYR A 53 2.86 23.51 0.58
N ASN A 54 2.64 24.82 0.39
CA ASN A 54 2.22 25.70 1.49
C ASN A 54 0.75 25.52 1.88
N LYS A 55 -0.09 25.11 0.94
CA LYS A 55 -1.51 24.89 1.16
C LYS A 55 -1.86 23.44 0.82
N ILE A 56 -2.31 22.70 1.82
CA ILE A 56 -2.72 21.32 1.72
C ILE A 56 -4.22 21.27 2.01
N HIS A 57 -4.96 20.56 1.16
CA HIS A 57 -6.39 20.36 1.37
C HIS A 57 -6.65 19.24 2.38
N ASN A 58 -7.63 19.44 3.24
CA ASN A 58 -8.05 18.47 4.24
C ASN A 58 -9.57 18.39 4.26
N ILE A 59 -10.14 17.21 4.08
CA ILE A 59 -11.58 16.99 3.99
C ILE A 59 -12.34 17.45 5.24
N ASN A 60 -11.71 17.48 6.40
CA ASN A 60 -12.33 17.97 7.63
C ASN A 60 -12.55 19.50 7.65
N GLN A 61 -11.90 20.22 6.74
CA GLN A 61 -11.95 21.70 6.64
C GLN A 61 -12.39 22.18 5.26
N ASP A 62 -12.47 21.28 4.29
CA ASP A 62 -12.67 21.60 2.88
C ASP A 62 -13.69 20.64 2.26
N SER A 63 -13.96 20.80 0.97
CA SER A 63 -14.79 19.90 0.17
C SER A 63 -14.00 19.30 -0.98
N ILE A 64 -14.50 18.19 -1.53
CA ILE A 64 -13.90 17.57 -2.72
C ILE A 64 -14.01 18.53 -3.91
N ALA A 65 -15.09 19.28 -4.05
CA ALA A 65 -15.24 20.30 -5.09
C ALA A 65 -14.14 21.38 -5.01
N ASN A 66 -13.84 21.87 -3.80
CA ASN A 66 -12.79 22.87 -3.59
C ASN A 66 -11.40 22.29 -3.89
N TYR A 67 -11.13 21.05 -3.50
CA TYR A 67 -9.89 20.36 -3.88
C TYR A 67 -9.78 20.22 -5.40
N ALA A 68 -10.84 19.75 -6.07
CA ALA A 68 -10.87 19.51 -7.51
C ALA A 68 -10.60 20.77 -8.34
N THR A 69 -10.99 21.95 -7.84
CA THR A 69 -10.79 23.25 -8.50
C THR A 69 -9.62 24.06 -7.95
N SER A 70 -8.86 23.50 -7.00
CA SER A 70 -7.79 24.21 -6.29
C SER A 70 -6.61 24.60 -7.18
N ASP A 71 -5.94 25.68 -6.80
CA ASP A 71 -4.69 26.09 -7.44
C ASP A 71 -3.58 25.08 -7.22
N PHE A 72 -3.59 24.38 -6.07
CA PHE A 72 -2.70 23.25 -5.79
C PHE A 72 -2.80 22.16 -6.87
N LEU A 73 -4.01 21.65 -7.11
CA LEU A 73 -4.20 20.58 -8.10
C LEU A 73 -3.95 21.08 -9.53
N LYS A 74 -4.32 22.33 -9.85
CA LYS A 74 -4.00 22.97 -11.13
C LYS A 74 -2.51 23.07 -11.35
N GLN A 75 -1.72 23.45 -10.33
CA GLN A 75 -0.27 23.51 -10.41
C GLN A 75 0.32 22.14 -10.75
N VAL A 76 -0.05 21.09 -9.99
CA VAL A 76 0.42 19.71 -10.24
C VAL A 76 0.12 19.25 -11.66
N LYS A 77 -1.09 19.52 -12.15
CA LYS A 77 -1.50 19.22 -13.53
C LYS A 77 -0.69 19.99 -14.57
N THR A 78 -0.49 21.29 -14.36
CA THR A 78 0.27 22.16 -15.26
C THR A 78 1.74 21.71 -15.34
N GLU A 79 2.34 21.29 -14.25
CA GLU A 79 3.72 20.77 -14.26
C GLU A 79 3.81 19.53 -15.14
N PHE A 80 2.91 18.55 -15.00
CA PHE A 80 2.87 17.37 -15.86
C PHE A 80 2.61 17.70 -17.34
N THR A 81 1.65 18.59 -17.63
CA THR A 81 1.36 18.98 -19.03
C THR A 81 2.51 19.74 -19.68
N ASN A 82 3.37 20.38 -18.89
CA ASN A 82 4.60 21.04 -19.33
C ASN A 82 5.82 20.10 -19.35
N GLY A 83 5.64 18.79 -19.14
CA GLY A 83 6.71 17.81 -19.14
C GLY A 83 7.68 17.95 -17.96
N LYS A 84 7.19 18.44 -16.81
CA LYS A 84 7.95 18.59 -15.58
C LYS A 84 7.42 17.64 -14.51
N TRP A 85 8.33 17.09 -13.72
CA TRP A 85 7.95 16.36 -12.52
C TRP A 85 7.48 17.35 -11.44
N PRO A 86 6.25 17.23 -10.93
CA PRO A 86 5.84 17.93 -9.72
C PRO A 86 6.75 17.52 -8.56
N VAL A 87 7.16 18.48 -7.73
CA VAL A 87 8.07 18.20 -6.60
C VAL A 87 7.48 17.18 -5.63
N GLY A 88 6.16 17.12 -5.49
CA GLY A 88 5.47 16.11 -4.69
C GLY A 88 5.54 14.68 -5.26
N CYS A 89 5.94 14.53 -6.53
CA CYS A 89 6.08 13.24 -7.23
C CYS A 89 7.51 12.68 -7.21
N GLU A 90 8.42 13.26 -6.44
CA GLU A 90 9.83 12.88 -6.31
C GLU A 90 10.02 11.36 -6.11
N ARG A 91 9.13 10.71 -5.37
CA ARG A 91 9.24 9.28 -5.06
C ARG A 91 9.13 8.39 -6.32
N CYS A 92 8.16 8.64 -7.17
CA CYS A 92 8.04 7.93 -8.45
C CYS A 92 9.20 8.27 -9.38
N GLN A 93 9.65 9.53 -9.40
CA GLN A 93 10.80 9.97 -10.20
C GLN A 93 12.07 9.20 -9.82
N ILE A 94 12.36 9.08 -8.53
CA ILE A 94 13.53 8.34 -8.01
C ILE A 94 13.40 6.84 -8.33
N GLU A 95 12.22 6.24 -8.15
CA GLU A 95 11.98 4.83 -8.49
C GLU A 95 12.33 4.57 -9.97
N GLU A 96 11.81 5.41 -10.89
CA GLU A 96 12.02 5.25 -12.32
C GLU A 96 13.47 5.52 -12.76
N GLN A 97 14.14 6.49 -12.15
CA GLN A 97 15.57 6.75 -12.39
C GLN A 97 16.47 5.57 -11.98
N ASN A 98 16.01 4.79 -11.00
CA ASN A 98 16.70 3.57 -10.55
C ASN A 98 16.21 2.29 -11.26
N GLY A 99 15.43 2.41 -12.34
CA GLY A 99 14.92 1.26 -13.08
C GLY A 99 13.83 0.47 -12.35
N ILE A 100 13.21 1.06 -11.32
CA ILE A 100 12.14 0.45 -10.54
C ILE A 100 10.81 0.94 -11.10
N GLU A 101 9.89 0.01 -11.38
CA GLU A 101 8.56 0.35 -11.84
C GLU A 101 7.79 1.12 -10.75
N SER A 102 7.36 2.34 -11.10
CA SER A 102 6.69 3.24 -10.16
C SER A 102 5.17 3.03 -10.15
N LYS A 103 4.51 3.47 -9.06
CA LYS A 103 3.03 3.51 -9.02
C LYS A 103 2.43 4.27 -10.21
N ARG A 104 3.06 5.37 -10.65
CA ARG A 104 2.63 6.12 -11.84
C ARG A 104 2.55 5.24 -13.08
N GLN A 105 3.59 4.45 -13.33
CA GLN A 105 3.65 3.56 -14.50
C GLN A 105 2.61 2.44 -14.38
N LEU A 106 2.51 1.81 -13.22
CA LEU A 106 1.53 0.77 -12.94
C LEU A 106 0.09 1.28 -13.12
N ASP A 107 -0.25 2.43 -12.53
CA ASP A 107 -1.59 3.00 -12.63
C ASP A 107 -1.92 3.42 -14.08
N ASN A 108 -0.95 4.03 -14.78
CA ASN A 108 -1.15 4.39 -16.19
C ASN A 108 -1.44 3.16 -17.07
N ILE A 109 -0.81 2.02 -16.79
CA ILE A 109 -1.06 0.76 -17.50
C ILE A 109 -2.40 0.17 -17.08
N ARG A 110 -2.66 0.09 -15.77
CA ARG A 110 -3.87 -0.53 -15.21
C ARG A 110 -5.15 0.13 -15.72
N TRP A 111 -5.16 1.45 -15.83
CA TRP A 111 -6.34 2.24 -16.17
C TRP A 111 -6.34 2.77 -17.62
N LYS A 112 -5.40 2.32 -18.46
CA LYS A 112 -5.20 2.83 -19.84
C LYS A 112 -6.47 2.90 -20.68
N ASP A 113 -7.35 1.89 -20.56
CA ASP A 113 -8.55 1.81 -21.37
C ASP A 113 -9.60 2.86 -20.95
N HIS A 114 -9.57 3.30 -19.70
CA HIS A 114 -10.39 4.41 -19.20
C HIS A 114 -9.88 5.79 -19.65
N TYR A 115 -8.58 5.87 -20.00
CA TYR A 115 -7.95 7.15 -20.37
C TYR A 115 -8.03 7.48 -21.86
N GLN A 116 -8.46 6.58 -22.72
CA GLN A 116 -8.48 6.78 -24.19
C GLN A 116 -9.33 7.98 -24.63
N ASN A 117 -10.38 8.31 -23.88
CA ASN A 117 -11.30 9.42 -24.15
C ASN A 117 -11.21 10.53 -23.09
N TYR A 118 -10.13 10.55 -22.29
CA TYR A 118 -10.00 11.43 -21.14
C TYR A 118 -9.71 12.87 -21.57
N LYS A 119 -10.56 13.79 -21.16
CA LYS A 119 -10.33 15.22 -21.37
C LYS A 119 -9.48 15.76 -20.22
N LEU A 120 -8.23 16.14 -20.51
CA LEU A 120 -7.32 16.68 -19.50
C LEU A 120 -7.74 18.07 -18.96
N THR A 121 -8.81 18.65 -19.49
CA THR A 121 -9.36 19.92 -19.01
C THR A 121 -10.30 19.78 -17.81
N GLU A 122 -10.78 18.58 -17.53
CA GLU A 122 -11.76 18.31 -16.49
C GLU A 122 -11.21 17.28 -15.48
N ASN A 123 -11.72 17.31 -14.23
CA ASN A 123 -11.49 16.22 -13.30
C ASN A 123 -12.53 15.14 -13.58
N ASN A 124 -12.07 13.90 -13.64
CA ASN A 124 -12.95 12.75 -13.66
C ASN A 124 -12.33 11.67 -12.77
N PHE A 125 -12.66 11.71 -11.47
CA PHE A 125 -12.17 10.75 -10.51
C PHE A 125 -12.83 9.39 -10.75
N ILE A 126 -12.07 8.44 -11.27
CA ILE A 126 -12.49 7.06 -11.49
C ILE A 126 -11.95 6.11 -10.42
N THR A 127 -10.90 6.52 -9.70
CA THR A 127 -10.33 5.77 -8.60
C THR A 127 -10.22 6.63 -7.35
N ALA A 128 -10.33 5.99 -6.18
CA ALA A 128 -10.09 6.63 -4.90
C ALA A 128 -9.32 5.71 -3.97
N SER A 129 -8.54 6.30 -3.05
CA SER A 129 -7.97 5.61 -1.91
C SER A 129 -8.42 6.33 -0.65
N ILE A 130 -9.12 5.63 0.25
CA ILE A 130 -9.74 6.25 1.42
C ILE A 130 -9.30 5.52 2.68
N ALA A 131 -8.32 6.12 3.38
CA ALA A 131 -7.93 5.65 4.71
C ALA A 131 -8.85 6.27 5.76
N PHE A 132 -9.86 5.52 6.21
CA PHE A 132 -10.87 5.99 7.18
C PHE A 132 -10.32 6.16 8.62
N GLY A 133 -9.07 6.48 8.78
CA GLY A 133 -8.34 6.68 10.02
C GLY A 133 -7.19 5.70 10.20
N ASN A 134 -6.54 5.78 11.36
CA ASN A 134 -5.40 4.92 11.69
C ASN A 134 -5.67 4.00 12.89
N THR A 135 -6.92 3.77 13.24
CA THR A 135 -7.26 2.79 14.29
C THR A 135 -6.80 1.41 13.83
N CYS A 136 -5.91 0.79 14.62
CA CYS A 136 -5.38 -0.54 14.34
C CYS A 136 -5.17 -1.27 15.66
N ASN A 137 -5.30 -2.58 15.65
CA ASN A 137 -5.02 -3.44 16.79
C ASN A 137 -3.58 -3.97 16.82
N LEU A 138 -2.80 -3.73 15.75
CA LEU A 138 -1.41 -4.14 15.64
C LEU A 138 -0.44 -2.95 15.63
N LYS A 139 0.81 -3.19 15.99
CA LYS A 139 1.96 -2.30 15.85
C LYS A 139 3.10 -3.04 15.16
N CYS A 140 2.84 -3.42 13.89
CA CYS A 140 3.79 -4.13 13.05
C CYS A 140 5.13 -3.38 13.03
N ILE A 141 6.25 -4.12 13.02
CA ILE A 141 7.57 -3.49 13.14
C ILE A 141 7.92 -2.60 11.94
N THR A 142 7.38 -2.91 10.76
CA THR A 142 7.54 -2.14 9.53
C THR A 142 6.53 -0.98 9.38
N CYS A 143 5.66 -0.77 10.38
CA CYS A 143 4.65 0.28 10.41
C CYS A 143 5.09 1.45 11.31
N GLY A 144 4.20 2.41 11.50
CA GLY A 144 4.47 3.56 12.39
C GLY A 144 3.19 4.24 12.88
N PRO A 145 3.34 5.26 13.74
CA PRO A 145 2.22 5.91 14.41
C PRO A 145 1.25 6.65 13.46
N GLY A 146 1.70 7.01 12.26
CA GLY A 146 0.82 7.61 11.24
C GLY A 146 -0.22 6.64 10.70
N SER A 147 0.11 5.34 10.65
CA SER A 147 -0.74 4.29 10.10
C SER A 147 -1.33 3.34 11.15
N SER A 148 -0.87 3.39 12.40
CA SER A 148 -1.43 2.58 13.48
C SER A 148 -1.46 3.32 14.81
N SER A 149 -2.65 3.42 15.40
CA SER A 149 -2.85 4.03 16.72
C SER A 149 -2.18 3.24 17.86
N LYS A 150 -1.92 1.94 17.68
CA LYS A 150 -1.20 1.11 18.67
C LYS A 150 0.27 1.49 18.83
N TRP A 151 0.84 2.19 17.85
CA TRP A 151 2.21 2.65 17.89
C TRP A 151 2.45 3.86 18.82
N TYR A 152 1.43 4.63 19.21
CA TYR A 152 1.61 5.93 19.86
C TYR A 152 2.53 5.92 21.09
N ASN A 153 2.32 4.97 22.01
CA ASN A 153 3.16 4.87 23.21
C ASN A 153 4.59 4.44 22.86
N GLU A 154 4.73 3.40 22.05
CA GLU A 154 6.05 2.90 21.64
C GLU A 154 6.84 3.91 20.81
N ALA A 155 6.17 4.65 19.93
CA ALA A 155 6.79 5.73 19.16
C ALA A 155 7.27 6.87 20.06
N LYS A 156 6.52 7.20 21.12
CA LYS A 156 6.93 8.17 22.11
C LYS A 156 8.13 7.69 22.92
N ASP A 157 8.09 6.44 23.39
CA ASP A 157 9.09 5.91 24.34
C ASP A 157 10.41 5.57 23.64
N ILE A 158 10.38 5.01 22.40
CA ILE A 158 11.59 4.62 21.66
C ILE A 158 12.13 5.75 20.77
N TYR A 159 11.23 6.51 20.12
CA TYR A 159 11.63 7.49 19.09
C TYR A 159 11.40 8.94 19.49
N ASN A 160 10.84 9.20 20.66
CA ASN A 160 10.40 10.52 21.12
C ASN A 160 9.45 11.22 20.14
N ILE A 161 8.61 10.43 19.44
CA ILE A 161 7.62 10.92 18.49
C ILE A 161 6.27 10.95 19.16
N THR A 162 5.68 12.15 19.26
CA THR A 162 4.29 12.31 19.74
C THR A 162 3.37 12.56 18.56
N VAL A 163 2.38 11.71 18.38
CA VAL A 163 1.34 11.84 17.36
C VAL A 163 0.02 12.19 18.03
N LYS A 164 -0.67 13.18 17.51
CA LYS A 164 -2.04 13.49 17.94
C LYS A 164 -3.01 12.47 17.34
N HIS A 165 -4.01 12.07 18.11
CA HIS A 165 -5.13 11.31 17.57
C HIS A 165 -5.80 12.11 16.46
N HIS A 166 -5.86 11.54 15.29
CA HIS A 166 -6.58 12.11 14.17
C HIS A 166 -7.86 11.29 13.95
N LYS A 167 -9.01 11.96 14.00
CA LYS A 167 -10.23 11.42 13.42
C LYS A 167 -10.36 12.02 12.04
N PHE A 168 -10.41 11.16 11.05
CA PHE A 168 -10.88 11.52 9.74
C PHE A 168 -12.40 11.40 9.79
N PHE A 169 -13.15 12.56 9.85
CA PHE A 169 -14.55 12.52 9.40
C PHE A 169 -15.19 13.89 9.39
N LYS A 170 -15.65 14.20 8.18
CA LYS A 170 -16.73 15.11 7.89
C LYS A 170 -18.05 14.31 7.90
N GLU A 171 -19.06 14.77 8.61
CA GLU A 171 -20.33 14.06 8.80
C GLU A 171 -21.06 13.75 7.47
N ASP A 172 -20.89 14.63 6.46
CA ASP A 172 -21.45 14.51 5.13
C ASP A 172 -20.48 13.91 4.09
N PHE A 173 -19.38 13.25 4.51
CA PHE A 173 -18.34 12.75 3.62
C PHE A 173 -18.89 11.88 2.48
N ALA A 174 -19.76 10.92 2.79
CA ALA A 174 -20.30 10.00 1.78
C ALA A 174 -21.06 10.76 0.68
N THR A 175 -21.88 11.74 1.08
CA THR A 175 -22.63 12.58 0.14
C THR A 175 -21.73 13.49 -0.67
N ASP A 176 -20.76 14.16 -0.03
CA ASP A 176 -19.78 15.03 -0.70
C ASP A 176 -18.95 14.21 -1.70
N PHE A 177 -18.52 13.00 -1.30
CA PHE A 177 -17.70 12.13 -2.14
C PHE A 177 -18.47 11.67 -3.40
N VAL A 178 -19.66 11.11 -3.24
CA VAL A 178 -20.42 10.58 -4.38
C VAL A 178 -20.87 11.69 -5.34
N ASN A 179 -21.24 12.86 -4.82
CA ASN A 179 -21.65 13.99 -5.66
C ASN A 179 -20.48 14.59 -6.48
N ASN A 180 -19.24 14.51 -5.97
CA ASN A 180 -18.06 15.09 -6.63
C ASN A 180 -17.15 14.09 -7.30
N ALA A 181 -17.44 12.79 -7.16
CA ALA A 181 -16.73 11.68 -7.82
C ALA A 181 -17.74 10.63 -8.32
N PRO A 182 -18.68 11.00 -9.22
CA PRO A 182 -19.79 10.12 -9.65
C PRO A 182 -19.30 8.93 -10.51
N ASP A 183 -18.15 9.03 -11.14
CA ASP A 183 -17.63 8.03 -12.09
C ASP A 183 -16.66 7.02 -11.45
N ILE A 184 -16.65 6.91 -10.12
CA ILE A 184 -15.81 5.96 -9.39
C ILE A 184 -16.11 4.52 -9.84
N ILE A 185 -15.04 3.81 -10.19
CA ILE A 185 -15.09 2.37 -10.54
C ILE A 185 -14.20 1.53 -9.62
N HIS A 186 -13.34 2.15 -8.82
CA HIS A 186 -12.44 1.46 -7.91
C HIS A 186 -12.17 2.29 -6.66
N ILE A 187 -12.30 1.66 -5.49
CA ILE A 187 -12.01 2.26 -4.19
C ILE A 187 -11.04 1.37 -3.44
N ASP A 188 -9.82 1.87 -3.19
CA ASP A 188 -8.89 1.27 -2.23
C ASP A 188 -9.28 1.70 -0.81
N ILE A 189 -9.36 0.76 0.10
CA ILE A 189 -9.65 1.01 1.51
C ILE A 189 -8.47 0.52 2.35
N PRO A 190 -7.39 1.31 2.41
CA PRO A 190 -6.27 1.10 3.32
C PRO A 190 -6.59 1.72 4.69
N GLY A 191 -5.61 1.76 5.57
CA GLY A 191 -5.71 2.50 6.82
C GLY A 191 -4.92 1.83 7.91
N GLY A 192 -5.36 1.94 9.17
CA GLY A 192 -4.87 1.13 10.25
C GLY A 192 -5.27 -0.33 10.03
N GLU A 193 -6.48 -0.67 10.49
CA GLU A 193 -7.18 -1.89 10.09
C GLU A 193 -8.57 -1.48 9.61
N PRO A 194 -8.94 -1.74 8.36
CA PRO A 194 -10.20 -1.25 7.79
C PRO A 194 -11.45 -1.73 8.54
N PHE A 195 -11.39 -2.92 9.15
CA PHE A 195 -12.52 -3.46 9.93
C PHE A 195 -12.60 -2.95 11.38
N LEU A 196 -11.70 -2.02 11.75
CA LEU A 196 -11.69 -1.31 13.04
C LEU A 196 -11.75 0.21 12.85
N SER A 197 -11.34 0.72 11.69
CA SER A 197 -11.19 2.14 11.43
C SER A 197 -12.32 2.67 10.58
N GLY A 198 -13.10 3.63 11.09
CA GLY A 198 -14.16 4.28 10.35
C GLY A 198 -15.26 3.35 9.81
N VAL A 199 -15.61 2.32 10.57
CA VAL A 199 -16.56 1.27 10.14
C VAL A 199 -17.93 1.84 9.77
N LEU A 200 -18.45 2.80 10.57
CA LEU A 200 -19.76 3.41 10.32
C LEU A 200 -19.74 4.24 9.04
N GLU A 201 -18.68 4.99 8.83
CA GLU A 201 -18.47 5.85 7.68
C GLU A 201 -18.28 5.05 6.40
N GLN A 202 -17.52 3.95 6.48
CA GLN A 202 -17.41 3.01 5.36
C GLN A 202 -18.78 2.46 4.99
N LYS A 203 -19.53 1.92 5.96
CA LYS A 203 -20.88 1.38 5.72
C LYS A 203 -21.85 2.42 5.18
N ALA A 204 -21.76 3.67 5.63
CA ALA A 204 -22.55 4.78 5.09
C ALA A 204 -22.24 5.03 3.61
N LEU A 205 -20.96 5.08 3.24
CA LEU A 205 -20.53 5.22 1.85
C LEU A 205 -21.00 4.05 0.97
N LEU A 206 -20.83 2.81 1.44
CA LEU A 206 -21.28 1.62 0.70
C LEU A 206 -22.79 1.62 0.49
N ASN A 207 -23.57 1.93 1.52
CA ASN A 207 -25.03 2.03 1.42
C ASN A 207 -25.45 3.11 0.43
N TYR A 208 -24.75 4.26 0.38
CA TYR A 208 -25.04 5.30 -0.61
C TYR A 208 -24.87 4.78 -2.03
N TYR A 209 -23.78 4.08 -2.32
CA TYR A 209 -23.57 3.47 -3.64
C TYR A 209 -24.58 2.38 -3.99
N ILE A 210 -25.05 1.62 -3.00
CA ILE A 210 -26.11 0.61 -3.20
C ILE A 210 -27.42 1.30 -3.56
N LEU A 211 -27.81 2.31 -2.79
CA LEU A 211 -29.07 3.06 -3.00
C LEU A 211 -29.09 3.83 -4.32
N SER A 212 -27.95 4.35 -4.77
CA SER A 212 -27.82 5.03 -6.07
C SER A 212 -27.74 4.07 -7.27
N GLY A 213 -27.65 2.77 -7.04
CA GLY A 213 -27.50 1.77 -8.10
C GLY A 213 -26.11 1.73 -8.75
N GLN A 214 -25.12 2.43 -8.20
CA GLN A 214 -23.75 2.50 -8.75
C GLN A 214 -22.84 1.37 -8.26
N ALA A 215 -23.17 0.74 -7.12
CA ALA A 215 -22.32 -0.28 -6.49
C ALA A 215 -21.88 -1.40 -7.44
N GLN A 216 -22.76 -1.83 -8.36
CA GLN A 216 -22.50 -2.90 -9.34
C GLN A 216 -21.36 -2.57 -10.33
N ASN A 217 -20.90 -1.32 -10.40
CA ASN A 217 -19.82 -0.89 -11.27
C ASN A 217 -18.49 -0.74 -10.51
N ILE A 218 -18.50 -0.85 -9.19
CA ILE A 218 -17.38 -0.50 -8.31
C ILE A 218 -16.69 -1.77 -7.80
N THR A 219 -15.37 -1.82 -7.96
CA THR A 219 -14.49 -2.74 -7.25
C THR A 219 -14.05 -2.12 -5.94
N LEU A 220 -14.20 -2.82 -4.82
CA LEU A 220 -13.66 -2.45 -3.52
C LEU A 220 -12.39 -3.26 -3.24
N HIS A 221 -11.28 -2.58 -3.03
CA HIS A 221 -10.02 -3.21 -2.62
C HIS A 221 -9.75 -2.93 -1.14
N TYR A 222 -9.67 -3.99 -0.34
CA TYR A 222 -9.36 -3.91 1.08
C TYR A 222 -7.96 -4.44 1.35
N THR A 223 -7.15 -3.68 2.08
CA THR A 223 -5.87 -4.18 2.61
C THR A 223 -6.00 -4.38 4.12
N THR A 224 -6.08 -5.64 4.57
CA THR A 224 -6.31 -6.01 5.97
C THR A 224 -5.16 -6.82 6.56
N ASN A 225 -4.95 -6.68 7.86
CA ASN A 225 -4.00 -7.49 8.62
C ASN A 225 -4.55 -8.89 8.99
N ALA A 226 -5.77 -9.20 8.54
CA ALA A 226 -6.49 -10.45 8.75
C ALA A 226 -6.76 -10.84 10.22
N THR A 227 -6.54 -9.95 11.18
CA THR A 227 -6.86 -10.22 12.61
C THR A 227 -8.34 -10.07 12.93
N VAL A 228 -9.10 -9.44 12.05
CA VAL A 228 -10.54 -9.27 12.15
C VAL A 228 -11.19 -9.88 10.92
N PHE A 229 -12.09 -10.85 11.14
CA PHE A 229 -12.89 -11.40 10.06
C PHE A 229 -14.21 -10.62 9.97
N PRO A 230 -14.59 -10.10 8.80
CA PRO A 230 -15.81 -9.32 8.64
C PRO A 230 -17.06 -10.10 9.04
N ASP A 231 -17.97 -9.44 9.74
CA ASP A 231 -19.23 -10.01 10.14
C ASP A 231 -20.21 -10.17 8.96
N LYS A 232 -21.41 -10.74 9.26
CA LYS A 232 -22.43 -11.01 8.24
C LYS A 232 -22.88 -9.74 7.50
N GLU A 233 -22.91 -8.60 8.18
CA GLU A 233 -23.37 -7.34 7.58
C GLU A 233 -22.45 -6.88 6.44
N TRP A 234 -21.13 -7.02 6.60
CA TRP A 234 -20.19 -6.72 5.51
C TRP A 234 -20.43 -7.58 4.27
N TRP A 235 -20.64 -8.88 4.46
CA TRP A 235 -20.91 -9.79 3.35
C TRP A 235 -22.24 -9.49 2.63
N GLU A 236 -23.27 -9.04 3.37
CA GLU A 236 -24.53 -8.60 2.77
C GLU A 236 -24.34 -7.32 1.93
N LEU A 237 -23.59 -6.33 2.41
CA LEU A 237 -23.28 -5.11 1.65
C LEU A 237 -22.47 -5.42 0.39
N TRP A 238 -21.45 -6.26 0.49
CA TRP A 238 -20.53 -6.56 -0.61
C TRP A 238 -21.17 -7.30 -1.79
N LYS A 239 -22.26 -7.99 -1.59
CA LYS A 239 -23.02 -8.64 -2.68
C LYS A 239 -23.46 -7.69 -3.79
N HIS A 240 -23.63 -6.42 -3.48
CA HIS A 240 -24.08 -5.40 -4.42
C HIS A 240 -22.96 -4.82 -5.29
N PHE A 241 -21.69 -5.06 -4.92
CA PHE A 241 -20.54 -4.51 -5.61
C PHE A 241 -20.05 -5.43 -6.74
N LYS A 242 -19.42 -4.81 -7.76
CA LYS A 242 -18.84 -5.53 -8.88
C LYS A 242 -17.86 -6.60 -8.44
N GLU A 243 -16.94 -6.22 -7.55
CA GLU A 243 -15.90 -7.09 -7.05
C GLU A 243 -15.41 -6.62 -5.68
N ILE A 244 -15.09 -7.58 -4.83
CA ILE A 244 -14.39 -7.36 -3.56
C ILE A 244 -13.02 -8.01 -3.70
N ASP A 245 -11.97 -7.20 -3.78
CA ASP A 245 -10.57 -7.62 -3.81
C ASP A 245 -9.99 -7.49 -2.40
N MET A 246 -9.85 -8.63 -1.71
CA MET A 246 -9.37 -8.69 -0.33
C MET A 246 -7.88 -9.03 -0.34
N GLN A 247 -7.03 -8.08 0.02
CA GLN A 247 -5.60 -8.28 0.15
C GLN A 247 -5.21 -8.50 1.60
N LEU A 248 -4.72 -9.71 1.90
CA LEU A 248 -4.23 -10.07 3.21
C LEU A 248 -2.76 -9.67 3.36
N SER A 249 -2.46 -8.91 4.39
CA SER A 249 -1.09 -8.48 4.69
C SER A 249 -0.42 -9.49 5.62
N ILE A 250 0.44 -10.36 5.09
CA ILE A 250 1.07 -11.46 5.81
C ILE A 250 2.59 -11.39 5.63
N ASP A 251 3.36 -11.04 6.68
CA ASP A 251 4.80 -10.79 6.59
C ASP A 251 5.66 -11.95 7.15
N GLY A 252 5.09 -13.13 7.32
CA GLY A 252 5.76 -14.32 7.83
C GLY A 252 4.77 -15.40 8.20
N VAL A 253 5.26 -16.50 8.79
CA VAL A 253 4.47 -17.64 9.22
C VAL A 253 4.76 -17.92 10.71
N GLY A 254 3.74 -18.34 11.45
CA GLY A 254 3.89 -18.72 12.86
C GLY A 254 4.43 -17.58 13.74
N GLU A 255 5.43 -17.90 14.55
CA GLU A 255 6.05 -16.96 15.49
C GLU A 255 6.70 -15.77 14.78
N ARG A 256 7.20 -15.94 13.54
CA ARG A 256 7.77 -14.83 12.73
C ARG A 256 6.70 -13.84 12.33
N TYR A 257 5.49 -14.29 12.00
CA TYR A 257 4.35 -13.41 11.78
C TYR A 257 4.01 -12.63 13.07
N GLU A 258 3.91 -13.31 14.22
CA GLU A 258 3.58 -12.69 15.49
C GLU A 258 4.63 -11.66 15.93
N TYR A 259 5.91 -11.93 15.70
CA TYR A 259 7.00 -10.99 15.96
C TYR A 259 6.89 -9.73 15.11
N ILE A 260 6.76 -9.90 13.78
CA ILE A 260 6.74 -8.78 12.83
C ILE A 260 5.45 -7.97 12.96
N ARG A 261 4.31 -8.66 13.15
CA ARG A 261 2.98 -8.03 13.22
C ARG A 261 2.40 -8.02 14.64
N PHE A 262 3.26 -7.71 15.61
CA PHE A 262 2.91 -7.70 17.03
C PHE A 262 1.73 -6.76 17.36
N PRO A 263 0.83 -7.11 18.27
CA PRO A 263 0.68 -8.37 19.02
C PRO A 263 -0.36 -9.33 18.40
N ALA A 264 -0.19 -9.67 17.13
CA ALA A 264 -1.07 -10.63 16.48
C ALA A 264 -0.93 -12.04 17.10
N ASN A 265 -2.00 -12.84 17.00
CA ASN A 265 -1.97 -14.26 17.31
C ASN A 265 -2.10 -15.04 16.00
N TRP A 266 -1.11 -15.90 15.70
CA TRP A 266 -1.06 -16.61 14.42
C TRP A 266 -2.20 -17.64 14.27
N VAL A 267 -2.60 -18.29 15.36
CA VAL A 267 -3.69 -19.28 15.31
C VAL A 267 -4.99 -18.62 14.87
N ASP A 268 -5.30 -17.45 15.43
CA ASP A 268 -6.51 -16.70 15.07
C ASP A 268 -6.46 -16.20 13.64
N VAL A 269 -5.32 -15.61 13.23
CA VAL A 269 -5.12 -15.11 11.87
C VAL A 269 -5.21 -16.24 10.84
N ASN A 270 -4.54 -17.36 11.08
CA ASN A 270 -4.58 -18.52 10.20
C ASN A 270 -6.01 -19.10 10.05
N LYS A 271 -6.80 -19.09 11.12
CA LYS A 271 -8.23 -19.43 11.08
C LYS A 271 -9.04 -18.43 10.23
N HIS A 272 -8.74 -17.13 10.32
CA HIS A 272 -9.40 -16.14 9.49
C HIS A 272 -9.04 -16.31 8.02
N ILE A 273 -7.77 -16.62 7.71
CA ILE A 273 -7.32 -16.93 6.34
C ILE A 273 -8.11 -18.12 5.78
N ASP A 274 -8.27 -19.20 6.54
CA ASP A 274 -9.10 -20.35 6.13
C ASP A 274 -10.56 -19.96 5.87
N ASN A 275 -11.09 -19.01 6.63
CA ASN A 275 -12.44 -18.50 6.41
C ASN A 275 -12.53 -17.61 5.14
N TYR A 276 -11.49 -16.82 4.80
CA TYR A 276 -11.43 -16.07 3.53
C TYR A 276 -11.32 -17.02 2.35
N ILE A 277 -10.51 -18.08 2.43
CA ILE A 277 -10.39 -19.10 1.36
C ILE A 277 -11.76 -19.73 1.05
N LYS A 278 -12.57 -20.06 2.09
CA LYS A 278 -13.93 -20.56 1.90
C LYS A 278 -14.88 -19.58 1.21
N LYS A 279 -14.53 -18.30 1.10
CA LYS A 279 -15.31 -17.28 0.39
C LYS A 279 -14.97 -17.16 -1.09
N LEU A 280 -13.95 -17.85 -1.57
CA LEU A 280 -13.57 -17.86 -2.98
C LEU A 280 -14.64 -18.48 -3.88
N ASP A 281 -15.61 -19.20 -3.33
CA ASP A 281 -16.80 -19.70 -4.06
C ASP A 281 -17.76 -18.56 -4.47
N LEU A 282 -17.64 -17.36 -3.87
CA LEU A 282 -18.43 -16.20 -4.24
C LEU A 282 -17.92 -15.61 -5.56
N THR A 283 -18.83 -15.37 -6.50
CA THR A 283 -18.48 -14.93 -7.86
C THR A 283 -17.80 -13.56 -7.94
N ASN A 284 -18.08 -12.69 -6.96
CA ASN A 284 -17.55 -11.34 -6.89
C ASN A 284 -16.45 -11.15 -5.82
N PHE A 285 -15.91 -12.23 -5.26
CA PHE A 285 -14.86 -12.16 -4.25
C PHE A 285 -13.54 -12.67 -4.79
N ARG A 286 -12.50 -11.87 -4.57
CA ARG A 286 -11.11 -12.22 -4.88
C ARG A 286 -10.25 -12.11 -3.64
N LEU A 287 -9.25 -12.96 -3.54
CA LEU A 287 -8.29 -12.98 -2.45
C LEU A 287 -6.89 -12.81 -3.01
N SER A 288 -6.12 -11.92 -2.41
CA SER A 288 -4.71 -11.72 -2.70
C SER A 288 -3.90 -11.65 -1.41
N VAL A 289 -2.60 -11.84 -1.51
CA VAL A 289 -1.67 -11.76 -0.37
C VAL A 289 -0.59 -10.73 -0.68
N SER A 290 -0.32 -9.85 0.27
CA SER A 290 0.83 -8.96 0.22
C SER A 290 1.81 -9.28 1.34
N HIS A 291 3.11 -9.22 0.99
CA HIS A 291 4.21 -9.45 1.92
C HIS A 291 5.20 -8.30 1.82
N THR A 292 5.46 -7.65 2.94
CA THR A 292 6.43 -6.56 3.01
C THR A 292 7.80 -7.11 3.39
N VAL A 293 8.68 -7.24 2.40
CA VAL A 293 10.04 -7.74 2.60
C VAL A 293 10.89 -6.70 3.33
N SER A 294 11.52 -7.14 4.40
CA SER A 294 12.33 -6.34 5.32
C SER A 294 13.58 -7.12 5.77
N ALA A 295 14.42 -6.50 6.58
CA ALA A 295 15.55 -7.17 7.22
C ALA A 295 15.13 -8.41 8.04
N TYR A 296 13.92 -8.40 8.60
CA TYR A 296 13.44 -9.48 9.47
C TYR A 296 13.04 -10.75 8.72
N ASN A 297 12.52 -10.64 7.49
CA ASN A 297 11.88 -11.76 6.80
C ASN A 297 12.50 -12.16 5.45
N ILE A 298 13.45 -11.39 4.94
CA ILE A 298 14.10 -11.69 3.64
C ILE A 298 14.69 -13.11 3.58
N TYR A 299 15.27 -13.63 4.67
CA TYR A 299 15.82 -14.98 4.74
C TYR A 299 14.74 -16.07 4.60
N TYR A 300 13.51 -15.79 5.02
CA TYR A 300 12.41 -16.76 5.16
C TYR A 300 11.38 -16.69 4.03
N LEU A 301 11.72 -16.07 2.89
CA LEU A 301 10.79 -15.95 1.76
C LEU A 301 10.38 -17.32 1.19
N ASP A 302 11.30 -18.29 1.10
CA ASP A 302 10.97 -19.63 0.59
C ASP A 302 9.95 -20.36 1.48
N GLU A 303 10.10 -20.27 2.80
CA GLU A 303 9.14 -20.79 3.76
C GLU A 303 7.76 -20.15 3.58
N PHE A 304 7.73 -18.83 3.41
CA PHE A 304 6.50 -18.09 3.22
C PHE A 304 5.77 -18.49 1.94
N PHE A 305 6.50 -18.62 0.83
CA PHE A 305 5.92 -19.08 -0.45
C PHE A 305 5.43 -20.52 -0.38
N THR A 306 6.19 -21.40 0.27
CA THR A 306 5.78 -22.78 0.51
C THR A 306 4.48 -22.83 1.29
N TRP A 307 4.38 -22.06 2.38
CA TRP A 307 3.15 -21.97 3.17
C TRP A 307 1.97 -21.43 2.34
N CYS A 308 2.17 -20.39 1.51
CA CYS A 308 1.11 -19.88 0.61
C CYS A 308 0.61 -20.98 -0.32
N ASN A 309 1.51 -21.74 -0.94
CA ASN A 309 1.15 -22.85 -1.84
C ASN A 309 0.39 -23.96 -1.12
N ASP A 310 0.86 -24.36 0.05
CA ASP A 310 0.21 -25.41 0.86
C ASP A 310 -1.22 -25.00 1.31
N LYS A 311 -1.44 -23.71 1.50
CA LYS A 311 -2.76 -23.12 1.80
C LYS A 311 -3.65 -22.94 0.56
N GLY A 312 -3.12 -23.10 -0.65
CA GLY A 312 -3.86 -22.80 -1.89
C GLY A 312 -4.12 -21.31 -2.09
N LEU A 313 -3.29 -20.45 -1.49
CA LEU A 313 -3.34 -19.00 -1.68
C LEU A 313 -2.68 -18.61 -3.02
N PRO A 314 -3.10 -17.49 -3.64
CA PRO A 314 -2.43 -16.98 -4.83
C PRO A 314 -0.98 -16.57 -4.50
N ASN A 315 -0.13 -16.51 -5.54
CA ASN A 315 1.22 -16.00 -5.38
C ASN A 315 1.20 -14.61 -4.73
N PRO A 316 1.96 -14.41 -3.65
CA PRO A 316 1.95 -13.15 -2.93
C PRO A 316 2.62 -12.04 -3.75
N TRP A 317 2.03 -10.84 -3.67
CA TRP A 317 2.72 -9.64 -4.11
C TRP A 317 3.78 -9.24 -3.08
N LEU A 318 5.03 -9.06 -3.54
CA LEU A 318 6.14 -8.69 -2.68
C LEU A 318 6.46 -7.20 -2.82
N GLY A 319 6.21 -6.44 -1.76
CA GLY A 319 6.71 -5.09 -1.59
C GLY A 319 7.96 -5.07 -0.71
N ARG A 320 8.80 -4.03 -0.80
CA ARG A 320 9.94 -3.87 0.12
C ARG A 320 9.77 -2.68 1.05
N VAL A 321 10.39 -2.76 2.22
CA VAL A 321 10.56 -1.58 3.08
C VAL A 321 11.54 -0.61 2.41
N HIS A 322 11.08 0.62 2.19
CA HIS A 322 11.91 1.72 1.69
C HIS A 322 12.40 2.65 2.80
N SER A 323 11.60 2.82 3.83
CA SER A 323 11.90 3.67 4.97
C SER A 323 11.24 3.08 6.23
N PRO A 324 11.93 3.09 7.36
CA PRO A 324 13.28 3.63 7.58
C PRO A 324 14.38 2.72 6.99
N ALA A 325 15.55 3.31 6.68
CA ALA A 325 16.64 2.61 5.98
C ALA A 325 17.16 1.39 6.75
N HIS A 326 17.24 1.45 8.08
CA HIS A 326 17.70 0.34 8.92
C HIS A 326 16.76 -0.89 8.90
N MET A 327 15.57 -0.81 8.31
CA MET A 327 14.67 -1.96 8.14
C MET A 327 14.70 -2.54 6.73
N ARG A 328 15.49 -1.97 5.81
CA ARG A 328 15.59 -2.48 4.43
C ARG A 328 16.19 -3.87 4.42
N PRO A 329 15.78 -4.76 3.50
CA PRO A 329 16.36 -6.10 3.41
C PRO A 329 17.88 -6.09 3.15
N SER A 330 18.42 -5.04 2.53
CA SER A 330 19.83 -4.85 2.19
C SER A 330 20.70 -4.29 3.35
N VAL A 331 20.16 -4.12 4.54
CA VAL A 331 20.88 -3.57 5.71
C VAL A 331 21.97 -4.51 6.28
N TRP A 332 21.86 -5.77 5.99
CA TRP A 332 22.77 -6.80 6.51
C TRP A 332 24.21 -6.64 6.00
N PRO A 333 25.25 -6.91 6.85
CA PRO A 333 26.63 -6.99 6.41
C PRO A 333 26.84 -8.04 5.30
N ILE A 334 27.92 -7.91 4.55
CA ILE A 334 28.18 -8.74 3.36
C ILE A 334 28.17 -10.25 3.65
N GLU A 335 28.71 -10.67 4.79
CA GLU A 335 28.70 -12.07 5.21
C GLU A 335 27.28 -12.62 5.40
N VAL A 336 26.40 -11.83 6.02
CA VAL A 336 25.00 -12.22 6.21
C VAL A 336 24.25 -12.15 4.88
N LYS A 337 24.50 -11.14 4.05
CA LYS A 337 23.93 -11.07 2.69
C LYS A 337 24.27 -12.30 1.89
N ASN A 338 25.52 -12.79 1.92
CA ASN A 338 25.94 -14.00 1.24
C ASN A 338 25.19 -15.24 1.74
N LYS A 339 24.97 -15.35 3.07
CA LYS A 339 24.14 -16.40 3.66
C LYS A 339 22.69 -16.34 3.16
N ILE A 340 22.09 -15.13 3.16
CA ILE A 340 20.73 -14.90 2.66
C ILE A 340 20.64 -15.25 1.17
N VAL A 341 21.56 -14.77 0.34
CA VAL A 341 21.59 -15.03 -1.11
C VAL A 341 21.71 -16.53 -1.39
N THR A 342 22.58 -17.23 -0.65
CA THR A 342 22.72 -18.70 -0.76
C THR A 342 21.40 -19.40 -0.46
N ASN A 343 20.70 -18.98 0.60
CA ASN A 343 19.39 -19.52 0.96
C ASN A 343 18.33 -19.24 -0.13
N LEU A 344 18.25 -18.00 -0.62
CA LEU A 344 17.30 -17.61 -1.66
C LEU A 344 17.53 -18.36 -2.98
N LYS A 345 18.81 -18.59 -3.37
CA LYS A 345 19.18 -19.35 -4.58
C LYS A 345 18.75 -20.82 -4.54
N ASN A 346 18.52 -21.37 -3.36
CA ASN A 346 18.01 -22.73 -3.19
C ASN A 346 16.48 -22.82 -3.30
N SER A 347 15.78 -21.70 -3.38
CA SER A 347 14.32 -21.65 -3.50
C SER A 347 13.86 -22.24 -4.83
N LYS A 348 12.71 -22.92 -4.78
CA LYS A 348 11.98 -23.41 -5.97
C LYS A 348 11.00 -22.37 -6.54
N HIS A 349 10.87 -21.24 -5.87
CA HIS A 349 9.94 -20.17 -6.24
C HIS A 349 10.65 -19.07 -7.05
N PRO A 350 10.30 -18.87 -8.34
CA PRO A 350 10.97 -17.87 -9.18
C PRO A 350 10.93 -16.45 -8.62
N ASP A 351 9.82 -16.07 -7.97
CA ASP A 351 9.67 -14.73 -7.38
C ASP A 351 10.65 -14.50 -6.21
N VAL A 352 11.02 -15.56 -5.48
CA VAL A 352 12.03 -15.50 -4.43
C VAL A 352 13.42 -15.27 -5.04
N LEU A 353 13.73 -15.90 -6.17
CA LEU A 353 15.01 -15.74 -6.85
C LEU A 353 15.29 -14.30 -7.29
N ASN A 354 14.25 -13.54 -7.63
CA ASN A 354 14.38 -12.13 -8.01
C ASN A 354 15.00 -11.26 -6.91
N TRP A 355 14.87 -11.66 -5.64
CA TRP A 355 15.43 -10.94 -4.50
C TRP A 355 16.93 -11.12 -4.32
N THR A 356 17.54 -12.14 -4.94
CA THR A 356 19.00 -12.31 -4.94
C THR A 356 19.69 -11.11 -5.58
N ASN A 357 19.19 -10.63 -6.72
CA ASN A 357 19.72 -9.45 -7.39
C ASN A 357 19.67 -8.19 -6.52
N LEU A 358 18.59 -8.00 -5.77
CA LEU A 358 18.48 -6.87 -4.84
C LEU A 358 19.54 -6.99 -3.73
N MET A 359 19.72 -8.18 -3.15
CA MET A 359 20.70 -8.41 -2.08
C MET A 359 22.13 -8.23 -2.56
N GLU A 360 22.44 -8.64 -3.80
CA GLU A 360 23.77 -8.52 -4.38
C GLU A 360 24.13 -7.09 -4.81
N ASN A 361 23.13 -6.28 -5.23
CA ASN A 361 23.36 -4.97 -5.83
C ASN A 361 22.94 -3.78 -4.94
N SER A 362 22.36 -4.03 -3.76
CA SER A 362 21.98 -2.96 -2.82
C SER A 362 22.82 -3.04 -1.55
N ASP A 363 23.26 -1.91 -1.07
CA ASP A 363 24.03 -1.81 0.18
C ASP A 363 23.49 -0.71 1.07
N ASP A 364 23.00 -1.11 2.23
CA ASP A 364 22.51 -0.25 3.31
C ASP A 364 23.22 -0.65 4.64
N ALA A 365 24.37 -1.35 4.58
CA ALA A 365 25.07 -1.86 5.75
C ALA A 365 25.54 -0.76 6.72
N GLU A 366 25.65 0.47 6.27
CA GLU A 366 25.89 1.64 7.15
C GLU A 366 24.81 1.82 8.23
N TYR A 367 23.59 1.30 8.01
CA TYR A 367 22.48 1.35 8.98
C TYR A 367 22.38 0.10 9.86
N PHE A 368 23.32 -0.86 9.76
CA PHE A 368 23.23 -2.14 10.48
C PHE A 368 23.31 -1.96 12.00
N GLU A 369 24.20 -1.10 12.50
CA GLU A 369 24.30 -0.82 13.94
C GLU A 369 23.02 -0.15 14.48
N LEU A 370 22.39 0.69 13.66
CA LEU A 370 21.09 1.27 14.01
C LEU A 370 19.99 0.19 14.02
N PHE A 371 20.03 -0.74 13.06
CA PHE A 371 19.12 -1.89 13.04
C PHE A 371 19.22 -2.71 14.33
N LYS A 372 20.42 -3.10 14.76
CA LYS A 372 20.63 -3.84 16.02
C LYS A 372 20.12 -3.07 17.23
N THR A 373 20.46 -1.78 17.32
CA THR A 373 20.00 -0.93 18.41
C THR A 373 18.48 -0.92 18.50
N LYS A 374 17.79 -0.66 17.38
CA LYS A 374 16.33 -0.60 17.33
C LYS A 374 15.67 -1.95 17.57
N LEU A 375 16.28 -3.02 17.06
CA LEU A 375 15.83 -4.39 17.31
C LEU A 375 15.82 -4.69 18.83
N HIS A 376 16.91 -4.41 19.54
CA HIS A 376 16.99 -4.64 20.99
C HIS A 376 16.03 -3.74 21.78
N GLU A 377 15.85 -2.48 21.38
CA GLU A 377 14.86 -1.58 21.99
C GLU A 377 13.43 -2.12 21.83
N HIS A 378 13.08 -2.62 20.64
CA HIS A 378 11.76 -3.21 20.39
C HIS A 378 11.58 -4.54 21.13
N ASP A 379 12.58 -5.42 21.15
CA ASP A 379 12.54 -6.67 21.90
C ASP A 379 12.31 -6.41 23.39
N ALA A 380 13.07 -5.51 23.98
CA ALA A 380 12.91 -5.11 25.38
C ALA A 380 11.52 -4.54 25.68
N TYR A 381 11.04 -3.62 24.81
CA TYR A 381 9.73 -2.99 24.99
C TYR A 381 8.57 -3.96 24.82
N ARG A 382 8.65 -4.85 23.87
CA ARG A 382 7.60 -5.84 23.52
C ARG A 382 7.72 -7.15 24.27
N LYS A 383 8.82 -7.38 24.98
CA LYS A 383 9.20 -8.66 25.63
C LYS A 383 9.27 -9.79 24.60
N LEU A 384 9.87 -9.50 23.46
CA LEU A 384 10.15 -10.44 22.38
C LEU A 384 11.63 -10.85 22.40
N ASN A 385 11.99 -11.84 21.61
CA ASN A 385 13.38 -12.29 21.47
C ASN A 385 13.65 -12.66 20.00
N PHE A 386 14.40 -11.80 19.32
CA PHE A 386 14.78 -12.00 17.93
C PHE A 386 15.50 -13.32 17.73
N SER A 387 16.47 -13.65 18.60
CA SER A 387 17.31 -14.83 18.44
C SER A 387 16.54 -16.16 18.52
N ILE A 388 15.43 -16.17 19.27
CA ILE A 388 14.54 -17.34 19.32
C ILE A 388 13.69 -17.43 18.05
N THR A 389 13.17 -16.30 17.57
CA THR A 389 12.24 -16.24 16.44
C THR A 389 12.96 -16.41 15.08
N PHE A 390 14.22 -15.92 14.99
CA PHE A 390 15.02 -15.89 13.76
C PHE A 390 16.40 -16.54 13.98
N PRO A 391 16.46 -17.82 14.36
CA PRO A 391 17.72 -18.47 14.82
C PRO A 391 18.84 -18.45 13.77
N GLU A 392 18.50 -18.49 12.47
CA GLU A 392 19.49 -18.48 11.40
C GLU A 392 20.22 -17.14 11.25
N LEU A 393 19.64 -16.06 11.80
CA LEU A 393 20.20 -14.71 11.79
C LEU A 393 20.69 -14.25 13.17
N ALA A 394 20.47 -15.05 14.21
CA ALA A 394 20.69 -14.69 15.61
C ALA A 394 22.14 -14.37 15.95
N GLU A 395 23.10 -15.05 15.33
CA GLU A 395 24.53 -14.89 15.60
C GLU A 395 25.12 -13.55 15.13
N PHE A 396 24.35 -12.78 14.34
CA PHE A 396 24.81 -11.51 13.73
C PHE A 396 24.27 -10.26 14.42
N VAL A 397 23.40 -10.37 15.41
CA VAL A 397 22.72 -9.24 16.07
C VAL A 397 22.98 -9.15 17.56
#